data_ad051e2ce7546c130caf4a77e8256c58
#
_entry.id   ad051e2ce7546c130caf4a77e8256c58
#
_cell.length_a   1.000
_cell.length_b   1.000
_cell.length_c   1.000
_cell.angle_alpha   90.00
_cell.angle_beta   90.00
_cell.angle_gamma   90.00
#
_symmetry.space_group_name_H-M   'P 1'
#
loop_
_entity.id
_entity.type
_entity.pdbx_description
1 polymer ?
#
loop_
_entity_poly.entity_id
_entity_poly.type
_entity_poly.pdbx_seq_one_letter_code
_entity_poly.pdbx_strand_id
1 'polypeptide(L)'
;MSYSIEILRAADKFLDKLSKQQTSDAEAIEEAIEGLGETPRPPGCKPLKGYSGIWRIRVGNYRVCYQVDESVLLVLVITVSTRDKVYDALRRHLGR
;
A
#
# COMPACT_ATOMS: atom_id res chain seq x y z
N MET A 1 2.04 -18.40 -7.56
CA MET A 1 0.63 -18.03 -7.63
C MET A 1 0.46 -16.54 -7.51
N SER A 2 -0.46 -15.98 -8.26
CA SER A 2 -0.69 -14.54 -8.23
C SER A 2 -1.80 -14.19 -7.28
N TYR A 3 -1.61 -13.09 -6.55
CA TYR A 3 -2.65 -12.50 -5.74
C TYR A 3 -3.37 -11.43 -6.54
N SER A 4 -4.68 -11.33 -6.36
CA SER A 4 -5.43 -10.19 -6.89
C SER A 4 -5.08 -8.95 -6.08
N ILE A 5 -5.15 -7.79 -6.70
CA ILE A 5 -4.86 -6.54 -6.02
C ILE A 5 -6.09 -5.66 -6.05
N GLU A 6 -6.50 -5.19 -4.87
CA GLU A 6 -7.53 -4.18 -4.75
C GLU A 6 -6.92 -2.97 -4.05
N ILE A 7 -7.32 -1.80 -4.49
CA ILE A 7 -6.82 -0.53 -3.94
C ILE A 7 -8.02 0.22 -3.39
N LEU A 8 -8.00 0.51 -2.09
CA LEU A 8 -9.08 1.25 -1.48
C LEU A 8 -9.14 2.67 -2.05
N ARG A 9 -10.32 3.24 -2.01
CA ARG A 9 -10.61 4.52 -2.65
C ARG A 9 -9.65 5.64 -2.24
N ALA A 10 -9.33 5.75 -0.97
CA ALA A 10 -8.42 6.80 -0.50
C ALA A 10 -7.02 6.66 -1.10
N ALA A 11 -6.52 5.42 -1.20
CA ALA A 11 -5.23 5.16 -1.82
C ALA A 11 -5.28 5.44 -3.31
N ASP A 12 -6.35 5.03 -3.96
CA ASP A 12 -6.52 5.24 -5.39
C ASP A 12 -6.57 6.74 -5.74
N LYS A 13 -7.28 7.53 -4.94
CA LYS A 13 -7.33 8.98 -5.12
C LYS A 13 -5.97 9.63 -4.94
N PHE A 14 -5.22 9.18 -3.94
CA PHE A 14 -3.87 9.69 -3.71
C PHE A 14 -2.99 9.43 -4.94
N LEU A 15 -3.04 8.21 -5.47
CA LEU A 15 -2.24 7.84 -6.63
C LEU A 15 -2.66 8.62 -7.87
N ASP A 16 -3.96 8.81 -8.06
CA ASP A 16 -4.47 9.56 -9.20
C ASP A 16 -3.96 11.00 -9.18
N LYS A 17 -4.05 11.64 -8.02
CA LYS A 17 -3.55 13.00 -7.85
C LYS A 17 -2.05 13.06 -8.05
N LEU A 18 -1.32 12.10 -7.48
CA LEU A 18 0.13 12.05 -7.61
C LEU A 18 0.55 11.87 -9.06
N SER A 19 -0.18 11.07 -9.82
CA SER A 19 0.14 10.82 -11.22
C SER A 19 0.09 12.09 -12.07
N LYS A 20 -0.69 13.06 -11.66
CA LYS A 20 -0.80 14.34 -12.35
C LYS A 20 0.28 15.33 -11.94
N GLN A 21 0.80 15.20 -10.73
CA GLN A 21 1.78 16.15 -10.18
C GLN A 21 3.20 15.62 -10.24
N GLN A 22 3.39 14.34 -9.99
CA GLN A 22 4.69 13.69 -9.96
C GLN A 22 4.57 12.31 -10.57
N THR A 23 4.54 12.29 -11.89
CA THR A 23 4.29 11.07 -12.67
C THR A 23 5.28 9.94 -12.35
N SER A 24 6.57 10.27 -12.24
CA SER A 24 7.59 9.26 -11.93
C SER A 24 7.37 8.57 -10.61
N ASP A 25 6.98 9.36 -9.59
CA ASP A 25 6.71 8.81 -8.26
C ASP A 25 5.50 7.90 -8.29
N ALA A 26 4.45 8.31 -8.97
CA ALA A 26 3.23 7.52 -9.10
C ALA A 26 3.51 6.20 -9.81
N GLU A 27 4.29 6.25 -10.88
CA GLU A 27 4.64 5.03 -11.63
C GLU A 27 5.45 4.07 -10.77
N ALA A 28 6.40 4.57 -9.99
CA ALA A 28 7.19 3.74 -9.11
C ALA A 28 6.33 3.04 -8.06
N ILE A 29 5.37 3.78 -7.50
CA ILE A 29 4.46 3.21 -6.50
C ILE A 29 3.55 2.16 -7.14
N GLU A 30 3.01 2.46 -8.33
CA GLU A 30 2.13 1.52 -9.03
C GLU A 30 2.86 0.23 -9.39
N GLU A 31 4.10 0.34 -9.85
CA GLU A 31 4.93 -0.81 -10.13
C GLU A 31 5.16 -1.67 -8.89
N ALA A 32 5.46 -1.01 -7.77
CA ALA A 32 5.69 -1.71 -6.51
C ALA A 32 4.42 -2.44 -6.05
N ILE A 33 3.26 -1.80 -6.21
CA ILE A 33 1.99 -2.42 -5.86
C ILE A 33 1.71 -3.64 -6.75
N GLU A 34 1.95 -3.52 -8.04
CA GLU A 34 1.77 -4.65 -8.95
C GLU A 34 2.67 -5.83 -8.57
N GLY A 35 3.88 -5.54 -8.13
CA GLY A 35 4.81 -6.57 -7.67
C GLY A 35 4.30 -7.35 -6.47
N LEU A 36 3.42 -6.75 -5.66
CA LEU A 36 2.84 -7.45 -4.52
C LEU A 36 1.93 -8.61 -4.94
N GLY A 37 1.44 -8.60 -6.16
CA GLY A 37 0.64 -9.70 -6.68
C GLY A 37 1.44 -10.99 -6.79
N GLU A 38 2.71 -10.89 -7.14
CA GLU A 38 3.58 -12.05 -7.23
C GLU A 38 4.30 -12.32 -5.91
N THR A 39 4.71 -11.29 -5.21
CA THR A 39 5.48 -11.38 -3.97
C THR A 39 4.83 -10.48 -2.93
N PRO A 40 3.82 -10.97 -2.19
CA PRO A 40 3.09 -10.11 -1.24
C PRO A 40 3.93 -9.61 -0.07
N ARG A 41 5.02 -10.30 0.24
CA ARG A 41 5.92 -9.87 1.31
C ARG A 41 7.33 -9.77 0.76
N PRO A 42 7.60 -8.76 -0.10
CA PRO A 42 8.91 -8.62 -0.72
C PRO A 42 9.99 -8.25 0.30
N PRO A 43 11.26 -8.40 -0.05
CA PRO A 43 12.34 -7.92 0.81
C PRO A 43 12.14 -6.45 1.15
N GLY A 44 12.29 -6.12 2.44
CA GLY A 44 12.09 -4.76 2.92
C GLY A 44 10.69 -4.46 3.44
N CYS A 45 9.71 -5.35 3.22
CA CYS A 45 8.40 -5.14 3.81
C CYS A 45 8.48 -5.39 5.33
N LYS A 46 7.65 -4.70 6.07
CA LYS A 46 7.61 -4.83 7.53
C LYS A 46 6.16 -4.87 8.02
N PRO A 47 5.88 -5.69 9.04
CA PRO A 47 4.56 -5.64 9.65
C PRO A 47 4.39 -4.33 10.42
N LEU A 48 3.17 -3.82 10.43
CA LEU A 48 2.88 -2.61 11.19
C LEU A 48 2.59 -2.95 12.64
N LYS A 49 3.33 -2.31 13.53
CA LYS A 49 3.15 -2.50 14.96
C LYS A 49 1.77 -1.99 15.37
N GLY A 50 1.03 -2.82 16.08
CA GLY A 50 -0.30 -2.46 16.56
C GLY A 50 -1.43 -2.74 15.58
N TYR A 51 -1.12 -3.24 14.38
CA TYR A 51 -2.12 -3.53 13.36
C TYR A 51 -1.89 -4.94 12.82
N SER A 52 -2.66 -5.88 13.32
CA SER A 52 -2.52 -7.27 12.92
C SER A 52 -2.82 -7.45 11.42
N GLY A 53 -1.93 -8.15 10.72
CA GLY A 53 -2.14 -8.46 9.30
C GLY A 53 -1.88 -7.33 8.33
N ILE A 54 -1.41 -6.20 8.81
CA ILE A 54 -1.08 -5.04 7.97
C ILE A 54 0.43 -4.97 7.76
N TRP A 55 0.83 -4.79 6.52
CA TRP A 55 2.23 -4.71 6.12
C TRP A 55 2.51 -3.37 5.46
N ARG A 56 3.77 -3.01 5.39
CA ARG A 56 4.21 -1.75 4.81
C ARG A 56 5.41 -1.98 3.89
N ILE A 57 5.38 -1.36 2.71
CA ILE A 57 6.58 -1.23 1.87
C ILE A 57 6.88 0.26 1.71
N ARG A 58 8.14 0.56 1.44
CA ARG A 58 8.62 1.91 1.17
C ARG A 58 8.92 2.06 -0.30
N VAL A 59 8.47 3.17 -0.88
CA VAL A 59 8.79 3.51 -2.26
C VAL A 59 9.21 4.98 -2.25
N GLY A 60 10.51 5.24 -2.29
CA GLY A 60 11.03 6.59 -2.15
C GLY A 60 10.60 7.20 -0.81
N ASN A 61 9.94 8.35 -0.87
CA ASN A 61 9.44 9.05 0.32
C ASN A 61 8.03 8.61 0.71
N TYR A 62 7.50 7.61 0.03
CA TYR A 62 6.14 7.15 0.25
C TYR A 62 6.11 5.81 0.94
N ARG A 63 4.99 5.53 1.59
CA ARG A 63 4.75 4.24 2.21
C ARG A 63 3.41 3.71 1.73
N VAL A 64 3.39 2.42 1.46
CA VAL A 64 2.18 1.71 1.03
C VAL A 64 1.85 0.71 2.13
N CYS A 65 0.67 0.86 2.71
CA CYS A 65 0.17 -0.08 3.72
C CYS A 65 -0.89 -0.96 3.10
N TYR A 66 -0.77 -2.25 3.33
CA TYR A 66 -1.63 -3.22 2.69
C TYR A 66 -1.86 -4.42 3.59
N GLN A 67 -2.93 -5.13 3.31
CA GLN A 67 -3.29 -6.36 3.99
C GLN A 67 -3.19 -7.51 3.00
N VAL A 68 -2.73 -8.67 3.47
CA VAL A 68 -2.65 -9.87 2.64
C VAL A 68 -3.66 -10.88 3.17
N ASP A 69 -4.57 -11.29 2.32
CA ASP A 69 -5.55 -12.33 2.64
C ASP A 69 -5.20 -13.57 1.84
N GLU A 70 -4.59 -14.54 2.50
CA GLU A 70 -4.12 -15.73 1.82
C GLU A 70 -5.23 -16.72 1.50
N SER A 71 -6.36 -16.61 2.19
CA SER A 71 -7.48 -17.52 1.94
C SER A 71 -8.12 -17.28 0.58
N VAL A 72 -8.09 -16.04 0.10
CA VAL A 72 -8.66 -15.67 -1.21
C VAL A 72 -7.61 -15.11 -2.16
N LEU A 73 -6.34 -15.18 -1.79
CA LEU A 73 -5.22 -14.68 -2.57
C LEU A 73 -5.43 -13.21 -2.99
N LEU A 74 -5.62 -12.36 -1.99
CA LEU A 74 -5.90 -10.94 -2.20
C LEU A 74 -4.90 -10.06 -1.46
N VAL A 75 -4.39 -9.05 -2.16
CA VAL A 75 -3.64 -7.95 -1.55
C VAL A 75 -4.56 -6.73 -1.58
N LEU A 76 -4.86 -6.19 -0.40
CA LEU A 76 -5.70 -5.01 -0.28
C LEU A 76 -4.84 -3.82 0.11
N VAL A 77 -4.65 -2.89 -0.81
CA VAL A 77 -3.89 -1.66 -0.54
C VAL A 77 -4.80 -0.70 0.19
N ILE A 78 -4.47 -0.42 1.45
CA ILE A 78 -5.31 0.39 2.33
C ILE A 78 -4.99 1.87 2.17
N THR A 79 -3.72 2.22 2.20
CA THR A 79 -3.32 3.61 2.10
C THR A 79 -1.96 3.76 1.46
N VAL A 80 -1.80 4.84 0.72
CA VAL A 80 -0.52 5.30 0.19
C VAL A 80 -0.35 6.71 0.70
N SER A 81 0.78 7.01 1.30
CA SER A 81 0.98 8.34 1.87
C SER A 81 2.47 8.61 2.07
N THR A 82 2.78 9.85 2.38
CA THR A 82 4.13 10.19 2.75
C THR A 82 4.44 9.64 4.13
N ARG A 83 5.71 9.59 4.46
CA ARG A 83 6.22 9.03 5.69
C ARG A 83 5.44 9.43 6.95
N ASP A 84 5.14 10.71 7.06
CA ASP A 84 4.58 11.24 8.30
C ASP A 84 3.07 11.08 8.42
N LYS A 85 2.40 10.79 7.31
CA LYS A 85 0.94 10.78 7.27
C LYS A 85 0.32 9.40 7.14
N VAL A 86 1.13 8.37 6.90
CA VAL A 86 0.61 7.04 6.65
C VAL A 86 -0.15 6.48 7.85
N TYR A 87 0.36 6.74 9.06
CA TYR A 87 -0.27 6.23 10.28
C TYR A 87 -1.59 6.95 10.58
N ASP A 88 -1.66 8.25 10.28
CA ASP A 88 -2.88 9.00 10.46
C ASP A 88 -3.98 8.51 9.51
N ALA A 89 -3.60 8.28 8.25
CA ALA A 89 -4.53 7.75 7.26
C ALA A 89 -5.02 6.35 7.64
N LEU A 90 -4.11 5.51 8.14
CA LEU A 90 -4.44 4.16 8.55
C LEU A 90 -5.38 4.16 9.75
N ARG A 91 -5.11 5.03 10.73
CA ARG A 91 -5.98 5.17 11.90
C ARG A 91 -7.41 5.57 11.51
N ARG A 92 -7.52 6.52 10.60
CA ARG A 92 -8.84 6.96 10.12
C ARG A 92 -9.60 5.83 9.46
N HIS A 93 -8.90 5.02 8.65
CA HIS A 93 -9.54 3.91 7.96
C HIS A 93 -9.96 2.81 8.94
N LEU A 94 -9.09 2.47 9.87
CA LEU A 94 -9.32 1.36 10.80
C LEU A 94 -10.05 1.76 12.08
N GLY A 95 -10.29 3.04 12.30
CA GLY A 95 -10.99 3.51 13.48
C GLY A 95 -10.18 3.42 14.78
N ARG A 96 -8.87 3.44 14.68
CA ARG A 96 -7.97 3.34 15.84
C ARG A 96 -7.17 4.57 16.09
#